data_cefd296fe6f49278e3d5b1d68553dbbb
#
_entry.id   cefd296fe6f49278e3d5b1d68553dbbb
#
_cell.length_a   1.000
_cell.length_b   1.000
_cell.length_c   1.000
_cell.angle_alpha   90.00
_cell.angle_beta   90.00
_cell.angle_gamma   90.00
#
_symmetry.space_group_name_H-M   'P 1'
#
loop_
_entity.id
_entity.type
_entity.pdbx_description
1 polymer ?
#
loop_
_entity_poly.entity_id
_entity_poly.type
_entity_poly.pdbx_seq_one_letter_code
_entity_poly.pdbx_strand_id
1 'polypeptide(L)'
;LGDVYKRQMLPEVKECSGDLGETEENIFGSRIKIAGCAGDQQAALFGQCCFREGDVKNTYGTGGFLLMNTGEKPVESRHGLLTTIAWGIGGKVNYALEGSVFVSGAAVKWLRDELCIIRTAAETEELARSVEDTGGVYFVPAFVGLGAPYWKPEARGMITGLTRGTNRCHIVRATLEAMCYQTYDVLRAMEEDAGAIGSIKADGGAASNDFLMEFQADILGHSVIRPYNVESTATGAAYLAGLGCGLWGSMEELVGVSDKFREFIPLSLIHISEPTRP
;
A
#
# COMPACT_ATOMS: atom_id res chain seq x y z
N LEU A 1 10.27 -36.72 6.16
CA LEU A 1 11.61 -37.02 5.57
C LEU A 1 11.89 -36.13 4.32
N GLY A 2 10.88 -35.84 3.48
CA GLY A 2 11.06 -35.00 2.28
C GLY A 2 11.49 -33.55 2.56
N ASP A 3 11.12 -32.97 3.71
CA ASP A 3 11.41 -31.56 4.03
C ASP A 3 12.87 -31.36 4.52
N VAL A 4 13.52 -32.38 5.08
CA VAL A 4 14.90 -32.26 5.55
C VAL A 4 15.88 -32.06 4.40
N TYR A 5 15.69 -32.77 3.30
CA TYR A 5 16.54 -32.63 2.11
C TYR A 5 16.35 -31.29 1.39
N LYS A 6 15.16 -30.74 1.41
CA LYS A 6 14.88 -29.43 0.80
C LYS A 6 15.52 -28.27 1.59
N ARG A 7 15.58 -28.35 2.91
CA ARG A 7 16.22 -27.33 3.76
C ARG A 7 17.71 -27.14 3.44
N GLN A 8 18.40 -28.21 3.08
CA GLN A 8 19.82 -28.13 2.73
C GLN A 8 20.08 -27.37 1.41
N MET A 9 19.06 -27.19 0.58
CA MET A 9 19.14 -26.43 -0.67
C MET A 9 18.78 -24.94 -0.49
N LEU A 10 18.25 -24.55 0.68
CA LEU A 10 17.88 -23.18 0.98
C LEU A 10 19.10 -22.40 1.49
N PRO A 11 19.20 -21.11 1.16
CA PRO A 11 20.22 -20.25 1.73
C PRO A 11 20.02 -20.11 3.24
N GLU A 12 21.05 -19.65 3.92
CA GLU A 12 20.98 -19.29 5.33
C GLU A 12 19.97 -18.17 5.54
N VAL A 13 19.06 -18.33 6.51
CA VAL A 13 18.11 -17.29 6.90
C VAL A 13 18.84 -16.28 7.77
N LYS A 14 18.84 -15.02 7.36
CA LYS A 14 19.47 -13.90 8.07
C LYS A 14 18.44 -12.83 8.41
N GLU A 15 18.81 -11.95 9.34
CA GLU A 15 18.03 -10.75 9.64
C GLU A 15 18.02 -9.78 8.46
N CYS A 16 17.04 -8.87 8.45
CA CYS A 16 16.88 -7.88 7.38
C CYS A 16 17.98 -6.81 7.37
N SER A 17 18.67 -6.63 8.49
CA SER A 17 19.74 -5.64 8.68
C SER A 17 20.91 -6.28 9.39
N GLY A 18 22.14 -6.14 8.85
CA GLY A 18 23.34 -6.72 9.40
C GLY A 18 24.34 -7.14 8.33
N ASP A 19 25.19 -8.12 8.63
CA ASP A 19 26.18 -8.62 7.68
C ASP A 19 25.57 -9.71 6.78
N LEU A 20 25.24 -9.34 5.55
CA LEU A 20 24.70 -10.24 4.52
C LEU A 20 25.76 -10.69 3.52
N GLY A 21 26.95 -10.08 3.53
CA GLY A 21 28.05 -10.35 2.61
C GLY A 21 28.59 -9.10 1.93
N GLU A 22 29.34 -9.29 0.87
CA GLU A 22 29.98 -8.22 0.09
C GLU A 22 29.82 -8.49 -1.40
N THR A 23 29.85 -7.40 -2.17
CA THR A 23 29.88 -7.50 -3.64
C THR A 23 31.26 -7.95 -4.13
N GLU A 24 31.28 -8.56 -5.33
CA GLU A 24 32.54 -8.80 -6.04
C GLU A 24 33.21 -7.48 -6.44
N GLU A 25 34.54 -7.41 -6.29
CA GLU A 25 35.32 -6.19 -6.59
C GLU A 25 35.23 -5.75 -8.06
N ASN A 26 35.12 -6.72 -8.97
CA ASN A 26 35.05 -6.48 -10.41
C ASN A 26 33.76 -5.77 -10.85
N ILE A 27 32.73 -5.70 -10.01
CA ILE A 27 31.43 -5.09 -10.36
C ILE A 27 31.49 -3.56 -10.14
N PHE A 28 32.09 -3.12 -9.02
CA PHE A 28 32.08 -1.73 -8.60
C PHE A 28 33.49 -1.13 -8.40
N GLY A 29 34.55 -1.89 -8.71
CA GLY A 29 35.94 -1.48 -8.48
C GLY A 29 36.40 -1.57 -7.02
N SER A 30 35.52 -1.98 -6.12
CA SER A 30 35.79 -2.26 -4.70
C SER A 30 34.70 -3.18 -4.16
N ARG A 31 34.99 -3.86 -3.06
CA ARG A 31 34.00 -4.65 -2.32
C ARG A 31 33.11 -3.71 -1.54
N ILE A 32 31.79 -3.80 -1.75
CA ILE A 32 30.77 -3.03 -1.06
C ILE A 32 29.99 -3.98 -0.16
N LYS A 33 29.85 -3.61 1.12
CA LYS A 33 29.09 -4.39 2.09
C LYS A 33 27.61 -4.42 1.75
N ILE A 34 27.00 -5.59 1.73
CA ILE A 34 25.57 -5.80 1.64
C ILE A 34 25.05 -5.94 3.07
N ALA A 35 24.27 -4.95 3.54
CA ALA A 35 23.86 -4.87 4.92
C ALA A 35 22.35 -4.69 5.16
N GLY A 36 21.56 -4.70 4.10
CA GLY A 36 20.09 -4.63 4.17
C GLY A 36 19.44 -5.48 3.10
N CYS A 37 18.43 -6.27 3.48
CA CYS A 37 17.64 -7.09 2.56
C CYS A 37 16.22 -7.29 3.11
N ALA A 38 15.23 -7.01 2.28
CA ALA A 38 13.82 -7.28 2.61
C ALA A 38 13.02 -7.53 1.34
N GLY A 39 11.85 -8.15 1.45
CA GLY A 39 10.88 -8.16 0.36
C GLY A 39 10.42 -6.73 0.05
N ASP A 40 9.96 -6.47 -1.17
CA ASP A 40 9.58 -5.14 -1.64
C ASP A 40 8.51 -4.48 -0.76
N GLN A 41 7.48 -5.22 -0.38
CA GLN A 41 6.39 -4.72 0.45
C GLN A 41 6.85 -4.45 1.89
N GLN A 42 7.70 -5.31 2.45
CA GLN A 42 8.31 -5.16 3.76
C GLN A 42 9.29 -3.97 3.79
N ALA A 43 10.10 -3.83 2.74
CA ALA A 43 10.97 -2.69 2.57
C ALA A 43 10.17 -1.37 2.50
N ALA A 44 9.04 -1.34 1.76
CA ALA A 44 8.17 -0.17 1.71
C ALA A 44 7.56 0.18 3.09
N LEU A 45 7.12 -0.83 3.84
CA LEU A 45 6.62 -0.65 5.22
C LEU A 45 7.70 -0.03 6.11
N PHE A 46 8.93 -0.55 6.02
CA PHE A 46 10.08 -0.04 6.77
C PHE A 46 10.49 1.37 6.32
N GLY A 47 10.54 1.61 5.01
CA GLY A 47 10.92 2.90 4.42
C GLY A 47 9.92 4.02 4.72
N GLN A 48 8.67 3.70 4.96
CA GLN A 48 7.67 4.62 5.46
C GLN A 48 7.70 4.78 6.99
N CYS A 49 8.67 4.18 7.68
CA CYS A 49 8.78 4.23 9.14
C CYS A 49 7.47 3.83 9.84
N CYS A 50 6.82 2.78 9.37
CA CYS A 50 5.63 2.19 10.02
C CYS A 50 6.08 1.27 11.17
N PHE A 51 6.75 1.84 12.17
CA PHE A 51 7.43 1.09 13.22
C PHE A 51 6.54 0.77 14.42
N ARG A 52 5.42 1.45 14.57
CA ARG A 52 4.49 1.21 15.68
C ARG A 52 3.44 0.18 15.28
N GLU A 53 2.98 -0.60 16.25
CA GLU A 53 1.83 -1.46 16.09
C GLU A 53 0.61 -0.63 15.67
N GLY A 54 -0.12 -1.09 14.65
CA GLY A 54 -1.22 -0.36 14.03
C GLY A 54 -0.82 0.58 12.87
N ASP A 55 0.48 0.88 12.68
CA ASP A 55 0.90 1.67 11.52
C ASP A 55 0.69 0.88 10.22
N VAL A 56 0.11 1.54 9.23
CA VAL A 56 -0.24 0.95 7.93
C VAL A 56 0.49 1.68 6.80
N LYS A 57 1.02 0.93 5.85
CA LYS A 57 1.39 1.44 4.54
C LYS A 57 0.42 0.96 3.48
N ASN A 58 0.10 1.79 2.51
CA ASN A 58 -0.63 1.41 1.30
C ASN A 58 0.14 1.87 0.06
N THR A 59 0.60 0.92 -0.75
CA THR A 59 1.28 1.20 -2.02
C THR A 59 0.29 1.09 -3.17
N TYR A 60 -0.03 2.22 -3.81
CA TYR A 60 -0.88 2.30 -4.99
C TYR A 60 -0.06 2.08 -6.28
N GLY A 61 0.18 0.80 -6.60
CA GLY A 61 0.79 0.36 -7.85
C GLY A 61 -0.24 -0.08 -8.89
N THR A 62 0.08 -1.08 -9.70
CA THR A 62 -0.88 -1.76 -10.60
C THR A 62 -2.05 -2.32 -9.81
N GLY A 63 -1.77 -3.01 -8.69
CA GLY A 63 -2.68 -3.30 -7.60
C GLY A 63 -2.43 -2.36 -6.42
N GLY A 64 -3.15 -2.59 -5.31
CA GLY A 64 -2.93 -1.95 -4.02
C GLY A 64 -2.40 -2.98 -3.03
N PHE A 65 -1.32 -2.66 -2.31
CA PHE A 65 -0.73 -3.55 -1.32
C PHE A 65 -0.66 -2.86 0.03
N LEU A 66 -1.48 -3.35 0.95
CA LEU A 66 -1.57 -2.82 2.30
C LEU A 66 -0.85 -3.74 3.27
N LEU A 67 0.02 -3.18 4.09
CA LEU A 67 0.64 -3.88 5.21
C LEU A 67 0.42 -3.09 6.50
N MET A 68 -0.06 -3.76 7.54
CA MET A 68 -0.22 -3.22 8.89
C MET A 68 0.77 -3.91 9.83
N ASN A 69 1.63 -3.14 10.48
CA ASN A 69 2.52 -3.66 11.51
C ASN A 69 1.71 -4.15 12.71
N THR A 70 1.87 -5.40 13.10
CA THR A 70 1.17 -6.04 14.24
C THR A 70 2.09 -6.29 15.44
N GLY A 71 3.31 -5.69 15.43
CA GLY A 71 4.28 -5.86 16.50
C GLY A 71 4.98 -7.21 16.50
N GLU A 72 5.43 -7.64 17.68
CA GLU A 72 6.22 -8.88 17.85
C GLU A 72 5.35 -10.16 17.88
N LYS A 73 4.03 -10.04 17.73
CA LYS A 73 3.12 -11.20 17.74
C LYS A 73 2.46 -11.38 16.39
N PRO A 74 2.51 -12.58 15.80
CA PRO A 74 1.75 -12.85 14.59
C PRO A 74 0.25 -12.83 14.90
N VAL A 75 -0.52 -12.16 14.05
CA VAL A 75 -1.99 -12.13 14.12
C VAL A 75 -2.52 -13.06 13.04
N GLU A 76 -3.31 -14.05 13.42
CA GLU A 76 -4.03 -14.90 12.48
C GLU A 76 -5.32 -14.21 12.04
N SER A 77 -5.42 -13.89 10.74
CA SER A 77 -6.57 -13.20 10.19
C SER A 77 -7.80 -14.12 10.10
N ARG A 78 -8.96 -13.58 10.47
CA ARG A 78 -10.27 -14.20 10.27
C ARG A 78 -11.03 -13.63 9.06
N HIS A 79 -10.45 -12.56 8.46
CA HIS A 79 -11.06 -11.80 7.36
C HIS A 79 -10.29 -11.98 6.05
N GLY A 80 -9.49 -13.06 5.92
CA GLY A 80 -8.83 -13.41 4.66
C GLY A 80 -7.57 -12.59 4.35
N LEU A 81 -6.97 -11.94 5.35
CA LEU A 81 -5.67 -11.30 5.21
C LEU A 81 -4.53 -12.31 5.40
N LEU A 82 -3.35 -12.00 4.92
CA LEU A 82 -2.16 -12.82 5.10
C LEU A 82 -1.36 -12.33 6.29
N THR A 83 -0.86 -13.25 7.11
CA THR A 83 0.14 -12.95 8.15
C THR A 83 1.52 -13.16 7.57
N THR A 84 2.38 -12.15 7.67
CA THR A 84 3.75 -12.19 7.15
C THR A 84 4.74 -11.65 8.17
N ILE A 85 6.03 -11.94 7.98
CA ILE A 85 7.10 -11.27 8.70
C ILE A 85 7.29 -9.89 8.07
N ALA A 86 7.27 -8.84 8.89
CA ALA A 86 7.57 -7.48 8.47
C ALA A 86 9.09 -7.28 8.35
N TRP A 87 9.82 -7.51 9.43
CA TRP A 87 11.30 -7.51 9.47
C TRP A 87 11.82 -8.26 10.70
N GLY A 88 13.09 -8.69 10.61
CA GLY A 88 13.85 -9.21 11.73
C GLY A 88 15.12 -8.38 11.92
N ILE A 89 15.33 -7.79 13.09
CA ILE A 89 16.48 -6.95 13.44
C ILE A 89 16.83 -7.14 14.90
N GLY A 90 18.11 -7.42 15.20
CA GLY A 90 18.62 -7.51 16.57
C GLY A 90 17.98 -8.62 17.41
N GLY A 91 17.65 -9.75 16.79
CA GLY A 91 17.00 -10.90 17.43
C GLY A 91 15.49 -10.74 17.64
N LYS A 92 14.90 -9.64 17.21
CA LYS A 92 13.47 -9.38 17.28
C LYS A 92 12.82 -9.49 15.92
N VAL A 93 11.63 -10.09 15.86
CA VAL A 93 10.84 -10.23 14.65
C VAL A 93 9.53 -9.46 14.81
N ASN A 94 9.29 -8.54 13.90
CA ASN A 94 7.99 -7.89 13.75
C ASN A 94 7.19 -8.58 12.65
N TYR A 95 5.89 -8.64 12.86
CA TYR A 95 4.92 -9.22 11.93
C TYR A 95 4.04 -8.15 11.32
N ALA A 96 3.38 -8.51 10.22
CA ALA A 96 2.38 -7.66 9.59
C ALA A 96 1.18 -8.49 9.10
N LEU A 97 0.02 -7.86 9.06
CA LEU A 97 -1.09 -8.30 8.22
C LEU A 97 -0.95 -7.68 6.84
N GLU A 98 -1.17 -8.48 5.80
CA GLU A 98 -1.09 -8.07 4.41
C GLU A 98 -2.44 -8.30 3.72
N GLY A 99 -2.91 -7.25 3.02
CA GLY A 99 -4.08 -7.32 2.15
C GLY A 99 -3.73 -6.80 0.76
N SER A 100 -4.16 -7.54 -0.27
CA SER A 100 -3.87 -7.23 -1.66
C SER A 100 -5.14 -6.88 -2.41
N VAL A 101 -5.20 -5.68 -3.00
CA VAL A 101 -6.20 -5.24 -3.96
C VAL A 101 -5.63 -5.49 -5.36
N PHE A 102 -6.25 -6.37 -6.14
CA PHE A 102 -5.67 -6.81 -7.43
C PHE A 102 -5.66 -5.71 -8.49
N VAL A 103 -6.63 -4.81 -8.46
CA VAL A 103 -6.77 -3.75 -9.46
C VAL A 103 -6.90 -2.40 -8.77
N SER A 104 -5.85 -1.58 -8.88
CA SER A 104 -5.77 -0.21 -8.38
C SER A 104 -5.39 0.72 -9.53
N GLY A 105 -4.14 1.12 -9.69
CA GLY A 105 -3.67 1.94 -10.80
C GLY A 105 -3.91 1.30 -12.18
N ALA A 106 -4.08 -0.03 -12.25
CA ALA A 106 -4.48 -0.72 -13.46
C ALA A 106 -5.86 -0.26 -13.98
N ALA A 107 -6.77 0.15 -13.09
CA ALA A 107 -8.07 0.72 -13.51
C ALA A 107 -7.88 2.06 -14.24
N VAL A 108 -7.01 2.93 -13.73
CA VAL A 108 -6.66 4.20 -14.39
C VAL A 108 -5.96 3.94 -15.73
N LYS A 109 -5.05 2.96 -15.77
CA LYS A 109 -4.41 2.56 -17.02
C LYS A 109 -5.44 2.06 -18.04
N TRP A 110 -6.43 1.29 -17.62
CA TRP A 110 -7.52 0.82 -18.47
C TRP A 110 -8.38 1.97 -19.04
N LEU A 111 -8.68 3.01 -18.23
CA LEU A 111 -9.37 4.21 -18.74
C LEU A 111 -8.58 4.92 -19.84
N ARG A 112 -7.24 4.89 -19.76
CA ARG A 112 -6.34 5.52 -20.73
C ARG A 112 -6.18 4.68 -21.99
N ASP A 113 -5.79 3.40 -21.82
CA ASP A 113 -5.28 2.58 -22.91
C ASP A 113 -6.39 1.85 -23.67
N GLU A 114 -7.46 1.42 -22.98
CA GLU A 114 -8.53 0.63 -23.57
C GLU A 114 -9.79 1.47 -23.85
N LEU A 115 -10.26 2.26 -22.86
CA LEU A 115 -11.41 3.13 -23.06
C LEU A 115 -11.06 4.44 -23.77
N CYS A 116 -9.80 4.87 -23.74
CA CYS A 116 -9.31 6.10 -24.35
C CYS A 116 -10.08 7.35 -23.92
N ILE A 117 -10.61 7.37 -22.68
CA ILE A 117 -11.39 8.51 -22.15
C ILE A 117 -10.54 9.51 -21.37
N ILE A 118 -9.27 9.17 -21.10
CA ILE A 118 -8.23 10.05 -20.58
C ILE A 118 -6.95 9.90 -21.40
N ARG A 119 -6.07 10.89 -21.40
CA ARG A 119 -4.77 10.85 -22.10
C ARG A 119 -3.63 10.47 -21.16
N THR A 120 -3.68 10.97 -19.93
CA THR A 120 -2.70 10.74 -18.89
C THR A 120 -3.38 10.40 -17.57
N ALA A 121 -2.68 9.69 -16.67
CA ALA A 121 -3.20 9.42 -15.33
C ALA A 121 -3.44 10.70 -14.52
N ALA A 122 -2.66 11.76 -14.75
CA ALA A 122 -2.80 13.03 -14.06
C ALA A 122 -4.14 13.74 -14.37
N GLU A 123 -4.70 13.55 -15.58
CA GLU A 123 -6.01 14.13 -15.93
C GLU A 123 -7.15 13.65 -15.03
N THR A 124 -6.98 12.48 -14.38
CA THR A 124 -8.05 11.89 -13.55
C THR A 124 -8.44 12.79 -12.39
N GLU A 125 -7.49 13.53 -11.81
CA GLU A 125 -7.78 14.45 -10.70
C GLU A 125 -8.69 15.59 -11.15
N GLU A 126 -8.34 16.29 -12.23
CA GLU A 126 -9.11 17.39 -12.75
C GLU A 126 -10.52 16.93 -13.18
N LEU A 127 -10.60 15.79 -13.89
CA LEU A 127 -11.88 15.25 -14.33
C LEU A 127 -12.77 14.83 -13.16
N ALA A 128 -12.20 14.20 -12.12
CA ALA A 128 -12.96 13.83 -10.92
C ALA A 128 -13.50 15.06 -10.17
N ARG A 129 -12.70 16.12 -10.07
CA ARG A 129 -13.10 17.38 -9.42
C ARG A 129 -14.08 18.21 -10.26
N SER A 130 -14.21 17.93 -11.56
CA SER A 130 -15.13 18.67 -12.45
C SER A 130 -16.60 18.30 -12.29
N VAL A 131 -16.90 17.26 -11.53
CA VAL A 131 -18.27 16.83 -11.20
C VAL A 131 -18.43 16.79 -9.68
N GLU A 132 -19.63 17.08 -9.20
CA GLU A 132 -19.94 17.15 -7.77
C GLU A 132 -19.85 15.76 -7.10
N ASP A 133 -20.35 14.73 -7.80
CA ASP A 133 -20.35 13.34 -7.36
C ASP A 133 -20.22 12.39 -8.57
N THR A 134 -20.40 11.10 -8.37
CA THR A 134 -20.36 10.09 -9.45
C THR A 134 -21.64 10.05 -10.30
N GLY A 135 -22.67 10.83 -9.99
CA GLY A 135 -23.99 10.76 -10.61
C GLY A 135 -24.67 9.40 -10.40
N GLY A 136 -24.36 8.71 -9.29
CA GLY A 136 -24.83 7.37 -8.98
C GLY A 136 -24.09 6.25 -9.74
N VAL A 137 -23.00 6.57 -10.42
CA VAL A 137 -22.16 5.54 -11.08
C VAL A 137 -21.25 4.88 -10.08
N TYR A 138 -21.24 3.55 -10.07
CA TYR A 138 -20.29 2.73 -9.30
C TYR A 138 -19.49 1.84 -10.25
N PHE A 139 -18.21 1.72 -9.96
CA PHE A 139 -17.31 0.85 -10.69
C PHE A 139 -16.71 -0.21 -9.77
N VAL A 140 -16.76 -1.47 -10.19
CA VAL A 140 -16.09 -2.60 -9.55
C VAL A 140 -14.96 -3.05 -10.47
N PRO A 141 -13.69 -2.72 -10.20
CA PRO A 141 -12.58 -3.00 -11.11
C PRO A 141 -12.03 -4.43 -10.94
N ALA A 142 -12.89 -5.44 -10.96
CA ALA A 142 -12.52 -6.84 -10.78
C ALA A 142 -12.02 -7.51 -12.06
N PHE A 143 -11.08 -6.88 -12.80
CA PHE A 143 -10.62 -7.37 -14.11
C PHE A 143 -9.97 -8.75 -14.03
N VAL A 144 -9.30 -9.05 -12.93
CA VAL A 144 -8.64 -10.33 -12.62
C VAL A 144 -9.19 -10.97 -11.35
N GLY A 145 -10.43 -10.66 -11.01
CA GLY A 145 -11.05 -11.06 -9.76
C GLY A 145 -10.89 -10.02 -8.66
N LEU A 146 -11.37 -10.36 -7.46
CA LEU A 146 -11.22 -9.58 -6.24
C LEU A 146 -10.23 -10.27 -5.31
N GLY A 147 -9.28 -9.50 -4.78
CA GLY A 147 -8.31 -9.94 -3.77
C GLY A 147 -8.91 -9.91 -2.35
N ALA A 148 -8.08 -9.56 -1.38
CA ALA A 148 -8.52 -9.42 0.01
C ALA A 148 -9.61 -8.34 0.15
N PRO A 149 -10.56 -8.51 1.06
CA PRO A 149 -10.80 -9.68 1.90
C PRO A 149 -11.66 -10.76 1.21
N TYR A 150 -12.08 -10.55 -0.02
CA TYR A 150 -13.12 -11.33 -0.70
C TYR A 150 -12.64 -12.64 -1.31
N TRP A 151 -11.44 -12.65 -1.90
CA TRP A 151 -10.82 -13.78 -2.59
C TRP A 151 -11.74 -14.44 -3.62
N LYS A 152 -12.31 -13.62 -4.54
CA LYS A 152 -13.22 -14.07 -5.61
C LYS A 152 -12.53 -13.97 -6.97
N PRO A 153 -11.78 -14.98 -7.41
CA PRO A 153 -11.05 -14.95 -8.67
C PRO A 153 -11.98 -14.96 -9.90
N GLU A 154 -13.22 -15.43 -9.74
CA GLU A 154 -14.23 -15.45 -10.79
C GLU A 154 -14.94 -14.12 -11.00
N ALA A 155 -14.85 -13.17 -10.06
CA ALA A 155 -15.46 -11.85 -10.21
C ALA A 155 -14.92 -11.13 -11.45
N ARG A 156 -15.76 -10.33 -12.08
CA ARG A 156 -15.37 -9.51 -13.23
C ARG A 156 -15.78 -8.08 -13.02
N GLY A 157 -15.11 -7.17 -13.75
CA GLY A 157 -15.38 -5.74 -13.70
C GLY A 157 -16.81 -5.41 -14.08
N MET A 158 -17.39 -4.42 -13.38
CA MET A 158 -18.75 -3.96 -13.60
C MET A 158 -18.83 -2.45 -13.45
N ILE A 159 -19.58 -1.79 -14.32
CA ILE A 159 -20.01 -0.40 -14.14
C ILE A 159 -21.52 -0.41 -14.06
N THR A 160 -22.08 0.22 -13.03
CA THR A 160 -23.53 0.30 -12.80
C THR A 160 -23.95 1.74 -12.55
N GLY A 161 -25.25 2.02 -12.55
CA GLY A 161 -25.78 3.36 -12.29
C GLY A 161 -25.71 4.34 -13.48
N LEU A 162 -25.43 3.85 -14.68
CA LEU A 162 -25.36 4.70 -15.88
C LEU A 162 -26.73 5.27 -16.23
N THR A 163 -26.76 6.58 -16.46
CA THR A 163 -27.93 7.32 -16.93
C THR A 163 -27.58 8.10 -18.20
N ARG A 164 -28.56 8.71 -18.82
CA ARG A 164 -28.34 9.59 -19.98
C ARG A 164 -27.47 10.82 -19.66
N GLY A 165 -27.41 11.23 -18.38
CA GLY A 165 -26.55 12.33 -17.90
C GLY A 165 -25.12 11.92 -17.58
N THR A 166 -24.83 10.63 -17.53
CA THR A 166 -23.49 10.13 -17.24
C THR A 166 -22.51 10.51 -18.34
N ASN A 167 -21.38 11.09 -17.96
CA ASN A 167 -20.30 11.43 -18.88
C ASN A 167 -18.96 10.83 -18.38
N ARG A 168 -17.88 11.07 -19.14
CA ARG A 168 -16.54 10.51 -18.81
C ARG A 168 -16.03 10.91 -17.41
N CYS A 169 -16.39 12.12 -16.93
CA CYS A 169 -15.93 12.62 -15.64
C CYS A 169 -16.51 11.78 -14.49
N HIS A 170 -17.80 11.41 -14.58
CA HIS A 170 -18.43 10.51 -13.61
C HIS A 170 -17.77 9.14 -13.57
N ILE A 171 -17.41 8.56 -14.73
CA ILE A 171 -16.72 7.26 -14.82
C ILE A 171 -15.32 7.35 -14.22
N VAL A 172 -14.56 8.42 -14.53
CA VAL A 172 -13.23 8.66 -13.98
C VAL A 172 -13.29 8.80 -12.46
N ARG A 173 -14.23 9.60 -11.95
CA ARG A 173 -14.42 9.78 -10.50
C ARG A 173 -14.80 8.46 -9.83
N ALA A 174 -15.78 7.73 -10.37
CA ALA A 174 -16.17 6.42 -9.85
C ALA A 174 -15.00 5.41 -9.83
N THR A 175 -14.06 5.53 -10.78
CA THR A 175 -12.85 4.69 -10.79
C THR A 175 -11.92 5.02 -9.63
N LEU A 176 -11.68 6.31 -9.35
CA LEU A 176 -10.85 6.72 -8.20
C LEU A 176 -11.53 6.35 -6.87
N GLU A 177 -12.83 6.60 -6.76
CA GLU A 177 -13.60 6.22 -5.57
C GLU A 177 -13.59 4.69 -5.34
N ALA A 178 -13.67 3.87 -6.40
CA ALA A 178 -13.59 2.43 -6.31
C ALA A 178 -12.25 1.93 -5.75
N MET A 179 -11.14 2.61 -6.04
CA MET A 179 -9.85 2.31 -5.44
C MET A 179 -9.87 2.55 -3.92
N CYS A 180 -10.52 3.65 -3.50
CA CYS A 180 -10.67 3.99 -2.08
C CYS A 180 -11.60 3.01 -1.35
N TYR A 181 -12.70 2.58 -1.95
CA TYR A 181 -13.61 1.60 -1.36
C TYR A 181 -12.92 0.25 -1.12
N GLN A 182 -12.15 -0.25 -2.09
CA GLN A 182 -11.39 -1.50 -1.90
C GLN A 182 -10.34 -1.37 -0.79
N THR A 183 -9.64 -0.23 -0.73
CA THR A 183 -8.70 0.08 0.35
C THR A 183 -9.40 0.11 1.70
N TYR A 184 -10.58 0.74 1.79
CA TYR A 184 -11.40 0.77 2.99
C TYR A 184 -11.76 -0.64 3.48
N ASP A 185 -12.22 -1.52 2.59
CA ASP A 185 -12.60 -2.88 2.95
C ASP A 185 -11.43 -3.69 3.54
N VAL A 186 -10.23 -3.53 2.98
CA VAL A 186 -9.01 -4.17 3.50
C VAL A 186 -8.63 -3.60 4.86
N LEU A 187 -8.67 -2.27 5.02
CA LEU A 187 -8.33 -1.62 6.30
C LEU A 187 -9.33 -1.97 7.41
N ARG A 188 -10.61 -2.07 7.10
CA ARG A 188 -11.61 -2.55 8.05
C ARG A 188 -11.32 -3.98 8.50
N ALA A 189 -10.95 -4.87 7.58
CA ALA A 189 -10.55 -6.24 7.92
C ALA A 189 -9.30 -6.25 8.81
N MET A 190 -8.31 -5.38 8.55
CA MET A 190 -7.12 -5.23 9.40
C MET A 190 -7.49 -4.76 10.82
N GLU A 191 -8.35 -3.75 10.92
CA GLU A 191 -8.81 -3.22 12.20
C GLU A 191 -9.58 -4.25 13.03
N GLU A 192 -10.43 -5.07 12.39
CA GLU A 192 -11.18 -6.14 13.05
C GLU A 192 -10.28 -7.28 13.52
N ASP A 193 -9.18 -7.57 12.81
CA ASP A 193 -8.25 -8.65 13.16
C ASP A 193 -7.16 -8.24 14.16
N ALA A 194 -6.60 -7.02 14.02
CA ALA A 194 -5.41 -6.59 14.76
C ALA A 194 -5.66 -5.38 15.68
N GLY A 195 -6.85 -4.77 15.65
CA GLY A 195 -7.16 -3.60 16.47
C GLY A 195 -6.94 -2.27 15.76
N ALA A 196 -6.98 -1.18 16.52
CA ALA A 196 -7.04 0.17 15.99
C ALA A 196 -5.87 0.53 15.05
N ILE A 197 -6.21 1.16 13.94
CA ILE A 197 -5.26 1.73 13.02
C ILE A 197 -4.57 2.95 13.66
N GLY A 198 -3.25 2.99 13.62
CA GLY A 198 -2.43 4.09 14.11
C GLY A 198 -2.27 5.18 13.05
N SER A 199 -1.33 5.03 12.14
CA SER A 199 -1.12 5.94 11.01
C SER A 199 -1.30 5.22 9.68
N ILE A 200 -1.81 5.94 8.67
CA ILE A 200 -1.96 5.41 7.31
C ILE A 200 -1.04 6.20 6.40
N LYS A 201 -0.07 5.52 5.81
CA LYS A 201 0.88 6.13 4.88
C LYS A 201 0.69 5.55 3.48
N ALA A 202 0.61 6.44 2.48
CA ALA A 202 0.32 6.08 1.10
C ALA A 202 1.47 6.47 0.17
N ASP A 203 1.88 5.54 -0.69
CA ASP A 203 2.87 5.75 -1.74
C ASP A 203 2.47 5.11 -3.06
N GLY A 204 3.38 5.09 -4.02
CA GLY A 204 3.14 4.58 -5.37
C GLY A 204 2.54 5.63 -6.30
N GLY A 205 2.46 5.29 -7.59
CA GLY A 205 2.15 6.27 -8.64
C GLY A 205 0.80 6.96 -8.49
N ALA A 206 -0.25 6.25 -8.07
CA ALA A 206 -1.58 6.85 -7.93
C ALA A 206 -1.71 7.70 -6.65
N ALA A 207 -0.84 7.54 -5.67
CA ALA A 207 -0.83 8.39 -4.47
C ALA A 207 -0.47 9.86 -4.80
N SER A 208 0.07 10.16 -5.98
CA SER A 208 0.30 11.54 -6.44
C SER A 208 -0.99 12.32 -6.72
N ASN A 209 -2.12 11.64 -6.87
CA ASN A 209 -3.44 12.25 -7.09
C ASN A 209 -4.02 12.73 -5.77
N ASP A 210 -4.15 14.05 -5.61
CA ASP A 210 -4.64 14.66 -4.37
C ASP A 210 -6.12 14.34 -4.11
N PHE A 211 -6.96 14.29 -5.14
CA PHE A 211 -8.36 13.89 -5.01
C PHE A 211 -8.48 12.48 -4.41
N LEU A 212 -7.66 11.53 -4.91
CA LEU A 212 -7.65 10.16 -4.40
C LEU A 212 -7.28 10.13 -2.91
N MET A 213 -6.27 10.90 -2.50
CA MET A 213 -5.82 10.93 -1.10
C MET A 213 -6.83 11.60 -0.17
N GLU A 214 -7.45 12.70 -0.61
CA GLU A 214 -8.51 13.39 0.13
C GLU A 214 -9.72 12.48 0.31
N PHE A 215 -10.21 11.88 -0.77
CA PHE A 215 -11.35 10.97 -0.71
C PHE A 215 -11.05 9.72 0.13
N GLN A 216 -9.80 9.21 0.08
CA GLN A 216 -9.38 8.10 0.92
C GLN A 216 -9.42 8.49 2.41
N ALA A 217 -8.93 9.68 2.78
CA ALA A 217 -8.99 10.17 4.15
C ALA A 217 -10.45 10.31 4.64
N ASP A 218 -11.31 10.88 3.79
CA ASP A 218 -12.73 11.08 4.10
C ASP A 218 -13.45 9.77 4.37
N ILE A 219 -13.27 8.78 3.49
CA ILE A 219 -13.94 7.48 3.60
C ILE A 219 -13.46 6.67 4.81
N LEU A 220 -12.19 6.82 5.17
CA LEU A 220 -11.61 6.14 6.33
C LEU A 220 -11.94 6.83 7.65
N GLY A 221 -12.20 8.13 7.63
CA GLY A 221 -12.29 8.96 8.84
C GLY A 221 -10.94 9.08 9.56
N HIS A 222 -9.83 8.81 8.85
CA HIS A 222 -8.45 8.86 9.33
C HIS A 222 -7.58 9.68 8.40
N SER A 223 -6.61 10.42 8.95
CA SER A 223 -5.63 11.12 8.14
C SER A 223 -4.80 10.13 7.30
N VAL A 224 -4.55 10.51 6.04
CA VAL A 224 -3.65 9.79 5.14
C VAL A 224 -2.40 10.63 4.94
N ILE A 225 -1.24 10.02 5.14
CA ILE A 225 0.07 10.65 5.04
C ILE A 225 0.74 10.19 3.75
N ARG A 226 1.14 11.14 2.90
CA ARG A 226 1.93 10.87 1.70
C ARG A 226 3.34 11.44 1.88
N PRO A 227 4.40 10.59 1.94
CA PRO A 227 5.77 11.08 1.96
C PRO A 227 6.12 11.81 0.66
N TYR A 228 7.00 12.80 0.70
CA TYR A 228 7.48 13.46 -0.53
C TYR A 228 8.32 12.53 -1.39
N ASN A 229 9.08 11.62 -0.76
CA ASN A 229 9.76 10.55 -1.48
C ASN A 229 8.83 9.35 -1.58
N VAL A 230 8.31 9.10 -2.77
CA VAL A 230 7.38 7.99 -3.05
C VAL A 230 8.09 6.66 -3.32
N GLU A 231 9.43 6.63 -3.34
CA GLU A 231 10.24 5.43 -3.53
C GLU A 231 10.50 4.71 -2.20
N SER A 232 9.44 4.42 -1.47
CA SER A 232 9.51 3.88 -0.10
C SER A 232 10.23 2.52 -0.05
N THR A 233 10.12 1.70 -1.08
CA THR A 233 10.80 0.40 -1.17
C THR A 233 12.32 0.57 -1.17
N ALA A 234 12.84 1.42 -2.05
CA ALA A 234 14.27 1.70 -2.12
C ALA A 234 14.78 2.37 -0.83
N THR A 235 13.99 3.30 -0.29
CA THR A 235 14.27 3.97 0.98
C THR A 235 14.38 2.97 2.13
N GLY A 236 13.45 2.00 2.21
CA GLY A 236 13.47 0.98 3.26
C GLY A 236 14.68 0.06 3.18
N ALA A 237 15.04 -0.36 1.97
CA ALA A 237 16.27 -1.14 1.76
C ALA A 237 17.52 -0.35 2.19
N ALA A 238 17.57 0.96 1.86
CA ALA A 238 18.65 1.85 2.28
C ALA A 238 18.69 2.05 3.80
N TYR A 239 17.53 2.19 4.45
CA TYR A 239 17.44 2.31 5.90
C TYR A 239 17.93 1.05 6.62
N LEU A 240 17.50 -0.14 6.16
CA LEU A 240 17.99 -1.41 6.69
C LEU A 240 19.50 -1.56 6.53
N ALA A 241 20.04 -1.19 5.36
CA ALA A 241 21.47 -1.23 5.10
C ALA A 241 22.24 -0.24 5.99
N GLY A 242 21.72 0.97 6.17
CA GLY A 242 22.30 2.01 7.01
C GLY A 242 22.36 1.61 8.50
N LEU A 243 21.30 0.98 9.02
CA LEU A 243 21.31 0.40 10.35
C LEU A 243 22.36 -0.72 10.46
N GLY A 244 22.41 -1.62 9.47
CA GLY A 244 23.37 -2.74 9.45
C GLY A 244 24.83 -2.29 9.32
N CYS A 245 25.09 -1.12 8.76
CA CYS A 245 26.41 -0.50 8.69
C CYS A 245 26.71 0.44 9.85
N GLY A 246 25.76 0.69 10.76
CA GLY A 246 25.92 1.63 11.87
C GLY A 246 25.89 3.11 11.47
N LEU A 247 25.30 3.44 10.31
CA LEU A 247 25.06 4.85 9.90
C LEU A 247 24.01 5.50 10.81
N TRP A 248 23.00 4.74 11.22
CA TRP A 248 22.01 5.11 12.22
C TRP A 248 22.07 4.09 13.38
N GLY A 249 21.88 4.59 14.59
CA GLY A 249 21.95 3.78 15.80
C GLY A 249 20.61 3.11 16.15
N SER A 250 19.49 3.63 15.64
CA SER A 250 18.16 3.13 15.96
C SER A 250 17.11 3.46 14.88
N MET A 251 15.96 2.80 14.95
CA MET A 251 14.81 3.10 14.06
C MET A 251 14.19 4.47 14.36
N GLU A 252 14.29 4.97 15.59
CA GLU A 252 13.79 6.31 15.97
C GLU A 252 14.54 7.42 15.24
N GLU A 253 15.84 7.26 14.98
CA GLU A 253 16.61 8.20 14.19
C GLU A 253 16.11 8.30 12.74
N LEU A 254 15.61 7.19 12.18
CA LEU A 254 15.07 7.15 10.82
C LEU A 254 13.77 7.95 10.70
N VAL A 255 12.96 7.99 11.74
CA VAL A 255 11.73 8.81 11.75
C VAL A 255 12.08 10.28 11.52
N GLY A 256 13.15 10.80 12.16
CA GLY A 256 13.64 12.17 11.97
C GLY A 256 14.21 12.46 10.58
N VAL A 257 14.67 11.43 9.86
CA VAL A 257 15.15 11.56 8.46
C VAL A 257 13.99 11.66 7.48
N SER A 258 12.85 11.05 7.81
CA SER A 258 11.66 10.93 6.96
C SER A 258 10.68 12.12 7.09
N ASP A 259 11.07 13.25 7.67
CA ASP A 259 10.18 14.32 8.15
C ASP A 259 9.37 15.10 7.09
N LYS A 260 9.57 14.85 5.81
CA LYS A 260 8.84 15.58 4.76
C LYS A 260 7.66 14.75 4.24
N PHE A 261 6.46 15.17 4.55
CA PHE A 261 5.21 14.53 4.10
C PHE A 261 4.11 15.57 3.91
N ARG A 262 3.08 15.16 3.16
CA ARG A 262 1.80 15.87 3.11
C ARG A 262 0.74 15.01 3.80
N GLU A 263 -0.01 15.63 4.69
CA GLU A 263 -1.12 15.02 5.39
C GLU A 263 -2.45 15.45 4.76
N PHE A 264 -3.33 14.49 4.53
CA PHE A 264 -4.69 14.68 4.09
C PHE A 264 -5.62 14.35 5.26
N ILE A 265 -6.28 15.38 5.78
CA ILE A 265 -7.12 15.28 6.96
C ILE A 265 -8.56 15.05 6.50
N PRO A 266 -9.30 14.08 7.08
CA PRO A 266 -10.67 13.81 6.70
C PRO A 266 -11.57 15.01 6.96
N LEU A 267 -12.48 15.30 6.05
CA LEU A 267 -13.54 16.25 6.27
C LEU A 267 -14.43 15.73 7.41
N SER A 268 -14.90 16.61 8.28
CA SER A 268 -15.78 16.23 9.38
C SER A 268 -17.01 15.51 8.83
N LEU A 269 -17.44 14.42 9.49
CA LEU A 269 -18.61 13.59 9.12
C LEU A 269 -19.92 14.39 8.90
N ILE A 270 -19.97 15.67 9.31
CA ILE A 270 -21.10 16.58 9.08
C ILE A 270 -21.24 16.94 7.57
N HIS A 271 -20.20 16.72 6.76
CA HIS A 271 -20.17 17.08 5.33
C HIS A 271 -20.07 15.87 4.38
N ILE A 272 -19.94 14.65 4.91
CA ILE A 272 -19.95 13.43 4.09
C ILE A 272 -21.41 12.97 4.01
N SER A 273 -22.05 13.16 2.86
CA SER A 273 -23.26 12.43 2.54
C SER A 273 -22.91 10.95 2.58
N GLU A 274 -23.50 10.17 3.50
CA GLU A 274 -23.31 8.72 3.56
C GLU A 274 -23.49 8.15 2.15
N PRO A 275 -22.50 7.40 1.61
CA PRO A 275 -22.74 6.66 0.42
C PRO A 275 -23.86 5.67 0.75
N THR A 276 -25.04 5.90 0.21
CA THR A 276 -26.13 4.93 0.28
C THR A 276 -25.62 3.65 -0.34
N ARG A 277 -25.22 2.70 0.54
CA ARG A 277 -24.91 1.33 0.10
C ARG A 277 -26.15 0.78 -0.58
N PRO A 278 -26.06 0.27 -1.82
CA PRO A 278 -27.16 -0.49 -2.40
C PRO A 278 -27.40 -1.79 -1.65
#